data_a5c7790651347c1156c8959c1c7cc516
#
_entry.id   a5c7790651347c1156c8959c1c7cc516
#
_cell.length_a   1.000
_cell.length_b   1.000
_cell.length_c   1.000
_cell.angle_alpha   90.00
_cell.angle_beta   90.00
_cell.angle_gamma   90.00
#
_symmetry.space_group_name_H-M   'P 1'
#
loop_
_entity.id
_entity.type
_entity.pdbx_description
1 polymer ?
#
loop_
_entity_poly.entity_id
_entity_poly.type
_entity_poly.pdbx_seq_one_letter_code
_entity_poly.pdbx_strand_id
1 'polypeptide(L)'
;GMTVGMTKAMELGVHTVGCASTGNTSASLAAYAARAGLRCIVFLPSGKVALGKLAQAMFHGAEVMSINGNFDEALEAMTALALEKHLYLLNSINPYRLEGQKTIGYEILRDLGWQSPDRIILPVGNAGNISAIWKGVKEFYEAGFVDSVPMMTGIQAEGACPVTNAFKKHADRVVPVENPETIATAIRIGAPVSDIKALRAIYESDGYSETVSDEEI
;
A
#
# COMPACT_ATOMS: atom_id res chain seq x y z
N GLY A 1 -3.86 8.38 3.31
CA GLY A 1 -2.54 7.72 3.45
C GLY A 1 -1.41 8.70 3.25
N MET A 2 -1.27 9.25 2.05
CA MET A 2 -0.17 10.19 1.76
C MET A 2 -0.26 11.48 2.59
N THR A 3 -1.44 12.00 2.80
CA THR A 3 -1.68 13.18 3.65
C THR A 3 -1.09 13.01 5.05
N VAL A 4 -1.45 11.93 5.74
CA VAL A 4 -0.97 11.66 7.12
C VAL A 4 0.56 11.44 7.14
N GLY A 5 1.09 10.68 6.19
CA GLY A 5 2.54 10.49 6.08
C GLY A 5 3.29 11.80 5.84
N MET A 6 2.74 12.70 5.02
CA MET A 6 3.31 14.02 4.76
C MET A 6 3.23 14.93 5.99
N THR A 7 2.08 14.95 6.67
CA THR A 7 1.93 15.70 7.94
C THR A 7 2.99 15.26 8.95
N LYS A 8 3.20 13.95 9.05
CA LYS A 8 4.23 13.40 9.96
C LYS A 8 5.65 13.80 9.56
N ALA A 9 5.96 13.85 8.27
CA ALA A 9 7.25 14.36 7.80
C ALA A 9 7.46 15.81 8.23
N MET A 10 6.44 16.66 8.09
CA MET A 10 6.48 18.06 8.51
C MET A 10 6.65 18.22 10.03
N GLU A 11 5.91 17.43 10.84
CA GLU A 11 6.04 17.40 12.30
C GLU A 11 7.46 17.03 12.77
N LEU A 12 8.12 16.13 12.03
CA LEU A 12 9.49 15.70 12.28
C LEU A 12 10.54 16.70 11.77
N GLY A 13 10.13 17.81 11.17
CA GLY A 13 11.03 18.80 10.61
C GLY A 13 11.83 18.31 9.39
N VAL A 14 11.32 17.32 8.68
CA VAL A 14 11.98 16.77 7.49
C VAL A 14 11.78 17.70 6.30
N HIS A 15 12.84 17.92 5.53
CA HIS A 15 12.81 18.77 4.34
C HIS A 15 12.77 18.00 3.02
N THR A 16 13.06 16.70 3.06
CA THR A 16 13.12 15.86 1.86
C THR A 16 12.34 14.57 2.07
N VAL A 17 11.40 14.28 1.17
CA VAL A 17 10.60 13.07 1.15
C VAL A 17 10.88 12.26 -0.11
N GLY A 18 10.73 10.94 -0.03
CA GLY A 18 10.99 10.10 -1.21
C GLY A 18 10.18 8.81 -1.24
N CYS A 19 10.08 8.26 -2.44
CA CYS A 19 9.52 6.92 -2.64
C CYS A 19 10.17 6.23 -3.85
N ALA A 20 10.20 4.90 -3.83
CA ALA A 20 10.40 4.08 -5.01
C ALA A 20 9.03 3.68 -5.55
N SER A 21 8.62 4.22 -6.69
CA SER A 21 7.32 3.90 -7.29
C SER A 21 7.20 4.46 -8.71
N THR A 22 6.68 3.64 -9.61
CA THR A 22 6.35 4.02 -11.00
C THR A 22 4.89 4.44 -11.18
N GLY A 23 4.11 4.53 -10.10
CA GLY A 23 2.65 4.69 -10.18
C GLY A 23 2.07 5.79 -9.29
N ASN A 24 0.85 5.55 -8.80
CA ASN A 24 0.07 6.52 -8.04
C ASN A 24 0.74 7.01 -6.74
N THR A 25 1.65 6.21 -6.15
CA THR A 25 2.39 6.62 -4.95
C THR A 25 3.32 7.79 -5.26
N SER A 26 4.09 7.73 -6.37
CA SER A 26 4.99 8.81 -6.76
C SER A 26 4.23 10.08 -7.15
N ALA A 27 3.15 9.95 -7.91
CA ALA A 27 2.30 11.10 -8.29
C ALA A 27 1.68 11.79 -7.06
N SER A 28 1.12 10.99 -6.15
CA SER A 28 0.54 11.49 -4.90
C SER A 28 1.60 12.14 -4.00
N LEU A 29 2.78 11.50 -3.86
CA LEU A 29 3.87 12.06 -3.06
C LEU A 29 4.31 13.42 -3.60
N ALA A 30 4.55 13.50 -4.92
CA ALA A 30 5.00 14.74 -5.56
C ALA A 30 3.99 15.88 -5.36
N ALA A 31 2.68 15.62 -5.56
CA ALA A 31 1.64 16.61 -5.36
C ALA A 31 1.57 17.14 -3.92
N TYR A 32 1.61 16.24 -2.93
CA TYR A 32 1.59 16.65 -1.53
C TYR A 32 2.89 17.32 -1.08
N ALA A 33 4.06 16.88 -1.59
CA ALA A 33 5.34 17.52 -1.30
C ALA A 33 5.39 18.94 -1.86
N ALA A 34 4.97 19.15 -3.11
CA ALA A 34 4.85 20.48 -3.69
C ALA A 34 3.95 21.41 -2.86
N ARG A 35 2.79 20.90 -2.40
CA ARG A 35 1.88 21.66 -1.55
C ARG A 35 2.48 22.00 -0.18
N ALA A 36 3.31 21.11 0.37
CA ALA A 36 3.97 21.27 1.66
C ALA A 36 5.31 22.06 1.57
N GLY A 37 5.78 22.39 0.39
CA GLY A 37 7.08 23.04 0.19
C GLY A 37 8.27 22.12 0.51
N LEU A 38 8.10 20.80 0.42
CA LEU A 38 9.16 19.82 0.67
C LEU A 38 9.78 19.34 -0.64
N ARG A 39 11.08 19.07 -0.61
CA ARG A 39 11.78 18.41 -1.72
C ARG A 39 11.27 16.97 -1.88
N CYS A 40 10.96 16.59 -3.11
CA CYS A 40 10.45 15.26 -3.44
C CYS A 40 11.42 14.52 -4.37
N ILE A 41 11.83 13.31 -3.98
CA ILE A 41 12.69 12.45 -4.80
C ILE A 41 11.94 11.14 -5.09
N VAL A 42 11.85 10.81 -6.38
CA VAL A 42 11.23 9.56 -6.85
C VAL A 42 12.30 8.68 -7.48
N PHE A 43 12.46 7.48 -6.93
CA PHE A 43 13.39 6.48 -7.44
C PHE A 43 12.68 5.49 -8.36
N LEU A 44 13.30 5.17 -9.48
CA LEU A 44 12.76 4.29 -10.51
C LEU A 44 13.82 3.35 -11.05
N PRO A 45 13.46 2.09 -11.37
CA PRO A 45 14.36 1.24 -12.14
C PRO A 45 14.51 1.77 -13.56
N SER A 46 15.72 1.76 -14.10
CA SER A 46 15.99 2.20 -15.47
C SER A 46 15.28 1.32 -16.48
N GLY A 47 14.76 1.94 -17.55
CA GLY A 47 14.30 1.25 -18.78
C GLY A 47 12.85 0.72 -18.79
N LYS A 48 12.05 0.84 -17.71
CA LYS A 48 10.68 0.28 -17.65
C LYS A 48 9.59 1.26 -17.20
N VAL A 49 9.77 2.57 -17.41
CA VAL A 49 8.81 3.55 -16.91
C VAL A 49 7.93 4.07 -18.02
N ALA A 50 6.63 3.92 -17.86
CA ALA A 50 5.66 4.61 -18.70
C ALA A 50 5.77 6.13 -18.48
N LEU A 51 6.26 6.87 -19.47
CA LEU A 51 6.51 8.31 -19.40
C LEU A 51 5.31 9.10 -18.85
N GLY A 52 4.07 8.66 -19.16
CA GLY A 52 2.86 9.33 -18.69
C GLY A 52 2.66 9.28 -17.17
N LYS A 53 3.09 8.21 -16.49
CA LYS A 53 3.00 8.12 -15.02
C LYS A 53 4.09 8.96 -14.34
N LEU A 54 5.24 9.06 -14.97
CA LEU A 54 6.35 9.88 -14.52
C LEU A 54 6.08 11.38 -14.71
N ALA A 55 5.42 11.74 -15.80
CA ALA A 55 5.08 13.13 -16.10
C ALA A 55 4.30 13.81 -14.96
N GLN A 56 3.40 13.09 -14.29
CA GLN A 56 2.66 13.64 -13.15
C GLN A 56 3.57 14.01 -11.97
N ALA A 57 4.54 13.16 -11.64
CA ALA A 57 5.48 13.46 -10.55
C ALA A 57 6.39 14.65 -10.92
N MET A 58 6.89 14.67 -12.15
CA MET A 58 7.73 15.76 -12.67
C MET A 58 6.97 17.09 -12.78
N PHE A 59 5.69 17.05 -13.18
CA PHE A 59 4.83 18.23 -13.24
C PHE A 59 4.69 18.95 -11.89
N HIS A 60 4.70 18.18 -10.79
CA HIS A 60 4.70 18.69 -9.43
C HIS A 60 6.11 19.02 -8.89
N GLY A 61 7.13 19.02 -9.73
CA GLY A 61 8.50 19.39 -9.35
C GLY A 61 9.30 18.31 -8.63
N ALA A 62 8.88 17.03 -8.69
CA ALA A 62 9.66 15.95 -8.12
C ALA A 62 10.94 15.69 -8.93
N GLU A 63 12.04 15.47 -8.24
CA GLU A 63 13.29 14.99 -8.82
C GLU A 63 13.17 13.47 -9.06
N VAL A 64 13.44 13.06 -10.28
CA VAL A 64 13.38 11.65 -10.65
C VAL A 64 14.78 11.10 -10.80
N MET A 65 15.09 10.07 -10.02
CA MET A 65 16.38 9.37 -10.07
C MET A 65 16.16 7.97 -10.64
N SER A 66 16.81 7.71 -11.77
CA SER A 66 16.84 6.38 -12.39
C SER A 66 17.98 5.56 -11.82
N ILE A 67 17.70 4.35 -11.37
CA ILE A 67 18.67 3.41 -10.82
C ILE A 67 18.81 2.24 -11.79
N ASN A 68 20.03 1.87 -12.14
CA ASN A 68 20.31 0.67 -12.92
C ASN A 68 20.02 -0.55 -12.06
N GLY A 69 18.95 -1.28 -12.39
CA GLY A 69 18.52 -2.45 -11.64
C GLY A 69 17.01 -2.62 -11.64
N ASN A 70 16.52 -3.49 -10.78
CA ASN A 70 15.10 -3.77 -10.59
C ASN A 70 14.48 -2.87 -9.51
N PHE A 71 13.19 -3.11 -9.20
CA PHE A 71 12.46 -2.33 -8.19
C PHE A 71 13.01 -2.52 -6.77
N ASP A 72 13.47 -3.72 -6.43
CA ASP A 72 13.98 -4.04 -5.10
C ASP A 72 15.33 -3.34 -4.86
N GLU A 73 16.21 -3.33 -5.87
CA GLU A 73 17.48 -2.60 -5.83
C GLU A 73 17.25 -1.07 -5.72
N ALA A 74 16.22 -0.54 -6.40
CA ALA A 74 15.83 0.85 -6.25
C ALA A 74 15.32 1.19 -4.83
N LEU A 75 14.59 0.26 -4.22
CA LEU A 75 14.09 0.40 -2.85
C LEU A 75 15.23 0.30 -1.82
N GLU A 76 16.19 -0.61 -2.03
CA GLU A 76 17.38 -0.72 -1.18
C GLU A 76 18.26 0.52 -1.25
N ALA A 77 18.58 1.01 -2.45
CA ALA A 77 19.36 2.22 -2.64
C ALA A 77 18.70 3.43 -1.99
N MET A 78 17.38 3.55 -2.13
CA MET A 78 16.62 4.62 -1.48
C MET A 78 16.62 4.47 0.05
N THR A 79 16.54 3.25 0.58
CA THR A 79 16.56 2.99 2.02
C THR A 79 17.93 3.35 2.61
N ALA A 80 19.01 2.99 1.93
CA ALA A 80 20.36 3.40 2.31
C ALA A 80 20.52 4.92 2.32
N LEU A 81 20.05 5.58 1.25
CA LEU A 81 20.10 7.04 1.15
C LEU A 81 19.25 7.74 2.23
N ALA A 82 18.13 7.12 2.62
CA ALA A 82 17.26 7.65 3.67
C ALA A 82 17.97 7.71 5.03
N LEU A 83 18.76 6.69 5.34
CA LEU A 83 19.56 6.64 6.58
C LEU A 83 20.69 7.68 6.58
N GLU A 84 21.33 7.90 5.43
CA GLU A 84 22.48 8.81 5.33
C GLU A 84 22.09 10.30 5.19
N LYS A 85 20.98 10.58 4.50
CA LYS A 85 20.63 11.95 4.05
C LYS A 85 19.36 12.51 4.67
N HIS A 86 18.84 11.90 5.74
CA HIS A 86 17.58 12.33 6.38
C HIS A 86 16.39 12.40 5.38
N LEU A 87 16.35 11.47 4.45
CA LEU A 87 15.25 11.32 3.51
C LEU A 87 14.09 10.54 4.19
N TYR A 88 12.93 11.15 4.30
CA TYR A 88 11.77 10.48 4.88
C TYR A 88 11.02 9.67 3.84
N LEU A 89 10.99 8.35 4.05
CA LEU A 89 10.38 7.40 3.10
C LEU A 89 8.87 7.32 3.25
N LEU A 90 8.16 7.48 2.14
CA LEU A 90 6.70 7.40 2.04
C LEU A 90 6.24 6.25 1.13
N ASN A 91 6.92 5.13 1.20
CA ASN A 91 6.52 3.86 0.58
C ASN A 91 5.47 3.12 1.41
N SER A 92 5.07 1.93 0.94
CA SER A 92 4.09 1.05 1.62
C SER A 92 4.56 0.58 3.00
N ILE A 93 5.86 0.63 3.28
CA ILE A 93 6.46 0.30 4.58
C ILE A 93 6.20 1.35 5.66
N ASN A 94 5.84 2.59 5.28
CA ASN A 94 5.65 3.67 6.24
C ASN A 94 4.35 3.47 7.04
N PRO A 95 4.43 3.33 8.39
CA PRO A 95 3.26 3.03 9.23
C PRO A 95 2.21 4.16 9.21
N TYR A 96 2.63 5.42 9.09
CA TYR A 96 1.69 6.56 9.03
C TYR A 96 0.84 6.59 7.76
N ARG A 97 1.30 5.90 6.70
CA ARG A 97 0.44 5.70 5.53
C ARG A 97 -0.75 4.80 5.84
N LEU A 98 -0.55 3.73 6.62
CA LEU A 98 -1.63 2.86 7.08
C LEU A 98 -2.60 3.62 7.99
N GLU A 99 -2.08 4.46 8.90
CA GLU A 99 -2.91 5.33 9.74
C GLU A 99 -3.80 6.28 8.93
N GLY A 100 -3.32 6.77 7.80
CA GLY A 100 -4.16 7.56 6.90
C GLY A 100 -5.07 6.71 6.00
N GLN A 101 -4.68 5.49 5.65
CA GLN A 101 -5.53 4.60 4.83
C GLN A 101 -6.67 3.98 5.63
N LYS A 102 -6.53 3.80 6.93
CA LYS A 102 -7.60 3.26 7.79
C LYS A 102 -8.89 4.09 7.74
N THR A 103 -8.80 5.39 7.40
CA THR A 103 -9.98 6.25 7.26
C THR A 103 -10.94 5.78 6.15
N ILE A 104 -10.48 4.93 5.21
CA ILE A 104 -11.36 4.29 4.23
C ILE A 104 -12.43 3.46 4.96
N GLY A 105 -12.04 2.70 6.00
CA GLY A 105 -13.00 1.97 6.84
C GLY A 105 -14.00 2.90 7.51
N TYR A 106 -13.55 4.04 8.02
CA TYR A 106 -14.44 5.05 8.63
C TYR A 106 -15.43 5.62 7.64
N GLU A 107 -14.95 5.95 6.42
CA GLU A 107 -15.80 6.50 5.37
C GLU A 107 -16.84 5.49 4.90
N ILE A 108 -16.48 4.21 4.76
CA ILE A 108 -17.42 3.12 4.44
C ILE A 108 -18.53 3.06 5.50
N LEU A 109 -18.18 2.98 6.78
CA LEU A 109 -19.15 2.87 7.88
C LEU A 109 -20.05 4.10 7.95
N ARG A 110 -19.48 5.31 7.83
CA ARG A 110 -20.23 6.56 7.80
C ARG A 110 -21.23 6.60 6.65
N ASP A 111 -20.80 6.26 5.45
CA ASP A 111 -21.62 6.36 4.24
C ASP A 111 -22.72 5.29 4.20
N LEU A 112 -22.54 4.19 4.95
CA LEU A 112 -23.57 3.19 5.22
C LEU A 112 -24.44 3.50 6.46
N GLY A 113 -24.39 4.74 6.97
CA GLY A 113 -25.19 5.15 8.11
C GLY A 113 -24.81 4.47 9.44
N TRP A 114 -23.53 4.21 9.63
CA TRP A 114 -22.94 3.50 10.80
C TRP A 114 -23.41 2.05 10.93
N GLN A 115 -23.73 1.44 9.80
CA GLN A 115 -24.01 0.00 9.72
C GLN A 115 -22.83 -0.69 9.08
N SER A 116 -22.36 -1.77 9.72
CA SER A 116 -21.30 -2.59 9.13
C SER A 116 -21.86 -3.40 7.95
N PRO A 117 -21.23 -3.40 6.79
CA PRO A 117 -21.60 -4.34 5.73
C PRO A 117 -21.26 -5.78 6.13
N ASP A 118 -21.92 -6.76 5.53
CA ASP A 118 -21.61 -8.17 5.79
C ASP A 118 -20.18 -8.52 5.38
N ARG A 119 -19.69 -7.91 4.30
CA ARG A 119 -18.38 -8.24 3.72
C ARG A 119 -17.76 -7.05 3.00
N ILE A 120 -16.44 -6.92 3.11
CA ILE A 120 -15.61 -6.01 2.31
C ILE A 120 -14.66 -6.84 1.46
N ILE A 121 -14.78 -6.73 0.13
CA ILE A 121 -13.97 -7.47 -0.84
C ILE A 121 -12.95 -6.52 -1.47
N LEU A 122 -11.69 -6.92 -1.49
CA LEU A 122 -10.58 -6.05 -1.91
C LEU A 122 -9.55 -6.82 -2.75
N PRO A 123 -9.00 -6.19 -3.82
CA PRO A 123 -7.80 -6.71 -4.44
C PRO A 123 -6.60 -6.58 -3.51
N VAL A 124 -5.75 -7.60 -3.46
CA VAL A 124 -4.61 -7.66 -2.55
C VAL A 124 -3.29 -7.78 -3.32
N GLY A 125 -2.50 -6.70 -3.32
CA GLY A 125 -1.10 -6.70 -3.76
C GLY A 125 -0.16 -6.65 -2.55
N ASN A 126 0.38 -5.46 -2.20
CA ASN A 126 1.21 -5.25 -1.00
C ASN A 126 0.46 -5.39 0.34
N ALA A 127 -0.80 -5.78 0.30
CA ALA A 127 -1.65 -6.06 1.45
C ALA A 127 -1.92 -4.87 2.41
N GLY A 128 -1.43 -3.67 2.09
CA GLY A 128 -1.61 -2.49 2.93
C GLY A 128 -3.07 -2.02 3.03
N ASN A 129 -3.83 -2.12 1.94
CA ASN A 129 -5.21 -1.62 1.88
C ASN A 129 -6.15 -2.43 2.79
N ILE A 130 -6.16 -3.76 2.65
CA ILE A 130 -6.98 -4.64 3.49
C ILE A 130 -6.60 -4.51 4.97
N SER A 131 -5.30 -4.42 5.27
CA SER A 131 -4.78 -4.22 6.63
C SER A 131 -5.25 -2.90 7.25
N ALA A 132 -5.23 -1.82 6.46
CA ALA A 132 -5.63 -0.51 6.93
C ALA A 132 -7.14 -0.39 7.13
N ILE A 133 -7.94 -0.90 6.19
CA ILE A 133 -9.42 -0.88 6.29
C ILE A 133 -9.85 -1.69 7.50
N TRP A 134 -9.32 -2.90 7.69
CA TRP A 134 -9.59 -3.72 8.87
C TRP A 134 -9.27 -2.97 10.17
N LYS A 135 -8.08 -2.35 10.25
CA LYS A 135 -7.71 -1.55 11.40
C LYS A 135 -8.74 -0.46 11.69
N GLY A 136 -9.16 0.29 10.67
CA GLY A 136 -10.13 1.37 10.82
C GLY A 136 -11.50 0.87 11.31
N VAL A 137 -12.02 -0.17 10.68
CA VAL A 137 -13.30 -0.77 11.09
C VAL A 137 -13.25 -1.29 12.52
N LYS A 138 -12.16 -2.00 12.88
CA LYS A 138 -11.96 -2.56 14.21
C LYS A 138 -11.92 -1.46 15.29
N GLU A 139 -11.22 -0.36 15.04
CA GLU A 139 -11.18 0.79 15.96
C GLU A 139 -12.58 1.38 16.22
N PHE A 140 -13.44 1.47 15.19
CA PHE A 140 -14.81 1.96 15.36
C PHE A 140 -15.72 0.95 16.07
N TYR A 141 -15.52 -0.33 15.85
CA TYR A 141 -16.20 -1.38 16.59
C TYR A 141 -15.80 -1.36 18.08
N GLU A 142 -14.51 -1.33 18.38
CA GLU A 142 -13.99 -1.26 19.75
C GLU A 142 -14.41 0.03 20.49
N ALA A 143 -14.60 1.12 19.76
CA ALA A 143 -15.11 2.38 20.30
C ALA A 143 -16.64 2.44 20.42
N GLY A 144 -17.37 1.39 20.03
CA GLY A 144 -18.82 1.28 20.13
C GLY A 144 -19.62 2.12 19.11
N PHE A 145 -19.01 2.52 17.99
CA PHE A 145 -19.71 3.24 16.91
C PHE A 145 -20.51 2.30 15.99
N VAL A 146 -20.12 1.04 15.92
CA VAL A 146 -20.83 -0.01 15.18
C VAL A 146 -20.91 -1.27 16.01
N ASP A 147 -21.94 -2.09 15.82
CA ASP A 147 -22.23 -3.28 16.64
C ASP A 147 -21.57 -4.55 16.11
N SER A 148 -21.02 -4.51 14.90
CA SER A 148 -20.38 -5.65 14.23
C SER A 148 -19.25 -5.21 13.31
N VAL A 149 -18.45 -6.17 12.89
CA VAL A 149 -17.37 -5.98 11.89
C VAL A 149 -17.67 -6.80 10.63
N PRO A 150 -17.25 -6.33 9.44
CA PRO A 150 -17.44 -7.08 8.21
C PRO A 150 -16.44 -8.22 8.07
N MET A 151 -16.79 -9.25 7.35
CA MET A 151 -15.83 -10.25 6.87
C MET A 151 -14.91 -9.61 5.82
N MET A 152 -13.60 -9.66 6.05
CA MET A 152 -12.61 -9.14 5.10
C MET A 152 -12.26 -10.21 4.06
N THR A 153 -12.44 -9.90 2.79
CA THR A 153 -12.14 -10.84 1.71
C THR A 153 -11.05 -10.27 0.79
N GLY A 154 -9.94 -10.98 0.72
CA GLY A 154 -8.81 -10.63 -0.15
C GLY A 154 -8.84 -11.41 -1.45
N ILE A 155 -8.77 -10.72 -2.59
CA ILE A 155 -8.69 -11.35 -3.92
C ILE A 155 -7.31 -11.09 -4.51
N GLN A 156 -6.66 -12.14 -5.00
CA GLN A 156 -5.38 -12.07 -5.70
C GLN A 156 -5.48 -12.72 -7.09
N ALA A 157 -4.58 -12.31 -7.99
CA ALA A 157 -4.42 -13.02 -9.26
C ALA A 157 -3.71 -14.36 -9.03
N GLU A 158 -4.10 -15.41 -9.72
CA GLU A 158 -3.53 -16.77 -9.56
C GLU A 158 -2.00 -16.81 -9.65
N GLY A 159 -1.41 -16.06 -10.60
CA GLY A 159 0.04 -15.98 -10.77
C GLY A 159 0.76 -15.10 -9.74
N ALA A 160 0.04 -14.44 -8.80
CA ALA A 160 0.61 -13.56 -7.78
C ALA A 160 -0.21 -13.62 -6.48
N CYS A 161 -0.34 -14.81 -5.87
CA CYS A 161 -1.28 -15.09 -4.77
C CYS A 161 -0.66 -15.57 -3.45
N PRO A 162 0.43 -14.95 -2.94
CA PRO A 162 1.10 -15.42 -1.72
C PRO A 162 0.21 -15.39 -0.48
N VAL A 163 -0.68 -14.38 -0.35
CA VAL A 163 -1.61 -14.26 0.80
C VAL A 163 -2.67 -15.37 0.75
N THR A 164 -3.27 -15.62 -0.41
CA THR A 164 -4.25 -16.69 -0.59
C THR A 164 -3.63 -18.07 -0.34
N ASN A 165 -2.39 -18.28 -0.82
CA ASN A 165 -1.65 -19.52 -0.54
C ASN A 165 -1.39 -19.74 0.94
N ALA A 166 -1.04 -18.68 1.68
CA ALA A 166 -0.85 -18.74 3.12
C ALA A 166 -2.18 -18.99 3.85
N PHE A 167 -3.25 -18.28 3.45
CA PHE A 167 -4.59 -18.46 4.00
C PHE A 167 -5.09 -19.91 3.86
N LYS A 168 -5.00 -20.50 2.66
CA LYS A 168 -5.40 -21.89 2.39
C LYS A 168 -4.61 -22.93 3.21
N LYS A 169 -3.41 -22.56 3.67
CA LYS A 169 -2.54 -23.39 4.53
C LYS A 169 -2.68 -23.06 6.03
N HIS A 170 -3.55 -22.15 6.40
CA HIS A 170 -3.67 -21.61 7.77
C HIS A 170 -2.33 -21.12 8.35
N ALA A 171 -1.49 -20.51 7.51
CA ALA A 171 -0.17 -20.00 7.90
C ALA A 171 -0.25 -18.56 8.44
N ASP A 172 0.65 -18.22 9.36
CA ASP A 172 0.73 -16.87 9.94
C ASP A 172 1.56 -15.89 9.09
N ARG A 173 2.27 -16.41 8.08
CA ARG A 173 3.11 -15.64 7.16
C ARG A 173 3.02 -16.20 5.75
N VAL A 174 3.25 -15.34 4.77
CA VAL A 174 3.35 -15.76 3.38
C VAL A 174 4.71 -16.40 3.08
N VAL A 175 4.69 -17.34 2.14
CA VAL A 175 5.91 -17.75 1.42
C VAL A 175 5.91 -16.93 0.13
N PRO A 176 6.96 -16.14 -0.16
CA PRO A 176 7.03 -15.34 -1.37
C PRO A 176 6.87 -16.16 -2.65
N VAL A 177 6.21 -15.57 -3.65
CA VAL A 177 6.18 -16.06 -5.02
C VAL A 177 7.33 -15.40 -5.78
N GLU A 178 8.31 -16.17 -6.23
CA GLU A 178 9.56 -15.64 -6.83
C GLU A 178 9.33 -14.91 -8.15
N ASN A 179 8.43 -15.42 -9.00
CA ASN A 179 8.13 -14.84 -10.30
C ASN A 179 6.63 -14.56 -10.43
N PRO A 180 6.12 -13.48 -9.79
CA PRO A 180 4.70 -13.17 -9.87
C PRO A 180 4.33 -12.70 -11.27
N GLU A 181 3.30 -13.30 -11.87
CA GLU A 181 2.81 -12.98 -13.21
C GLU A 181 1.31 -12.73 -13.17
N THR A 182 0.87 -11.60 -13.75
CA THR A 182 -0.54 -11.26 -13.99
C THR A 182 -0.65 -10.01 -14.84
N ILE A 183 -1.73 -9.88 -15.60
CA ILE A 183 -2.11 -8.65 -16.31
C ILE A 183 -2.48 -7.52 -15.36
N ALA A 184 -2.94 -7.85 -14.15
CA ALA A 184 -3.25 -6.89 -13.08
C ALA A 184 -1.96 -6.34 -12.43
N THR A 185 -1.22 -5.54 -13.15
CA THR A 185 0.13 -5.06 -12.77
C THR A 185 0.19 -4.40 -11.39
N ALA A 186 -0.90 -3.81 -10.90
CA ALA A 186 -0.96 -3.14 -9.60
C ALA A 186 -0.91 -4.11 -8.41
N ILE A 187 -1.32 -5.36 -8.62
CA ILE A 187 -1.30 -6.42 -7.60
C ILE A 187 -0.31 -7.54 -7.92
N ARG A 188 0.56 -7.36 -8.93
CA ARG A 188 1.63 -8.29 -9.28
C ARG A 188 2.76 -8.21 -8.26
N ILE A 189 2.50 -8.73 -7.06
CA ILE A 189 3.40 -8.69 -5.90
C ILE A 189 3.62 -10.09 -5.37
N GLY A 190 4.87 -10.55 -5.39
CA GLY A 190 5.26 -11.86 -4.87
C GLY A 190 5.53 -11.86 -3.36
N ALA A 191 6.03 -10.74 -2.82
CA ALA A 191 6.39 -10.58 -1.40
C ALA A 191 5.69 -9.35 -0.79
N PRO A 192 4.43 -9.46 -0.35
CA PRO A 192 3.68 -8.33 0.19
C PRO A 192 4.25 -7.85 1.52
N VAL A 193 4.46 -6.54 1.65
CA VAL A 193 5.04 -5.91 2.84
C VAL A 193 4.16 -6.04 4.10
N SER A 194 2.84 -6.10 3.92
CA SER A 194 1.87 -6.15 5.03
C SER A 194 1.19 -7.52 5.16
N ASP A 195 1.90 -8.60 4.84
CA ASP A 195 1.41 -9.98 4.83
C ASP A 195 0.75 -10.42 6.14
N ILE A 196 1.46 -10.29 7.26
CA ILE A 196 0.96 -10.65 8.60
C ILE A 196 -0.31 -9.87 8.94
N LYS A 197 -0.34 -8.58 8.62
CA LYS A 197 -1.51 -7.73 8.92
C LYS A 197 -2.71 -8.09 8.07
N ALA A 198 -2.49 -8.48 6.80
CA ALA A 198 -3.56 -8.92 5.93
C ALA A 198 -4.12 -10.28 6.33
N LEU A 199 -3.26 -11.26 6.65
CA LEU A 199 -3.69 -12.56 7.16
C LEU A 199 -4.48 -12.39 8.48
N ARG A 200 -3.99 -11.53 9.38
CA ARG A 200 -4.70 -11.19 10.60
C ARG A 200 -6.07 -10.57 10.32
N ALA A 201 -6.17 -9.63 9.38
CA ALA A 201 -7.43 -9.03 9.00
C ALA A 201 -8.44 -10.07 8.49
N ILE A 202 -7.98 -11.04 7.69
CA ILE A 202 -8.81 -12.11 7.17
C ILE A 202 -9.24 -13.08 8.29
N TYR A 203 -8.30 -13.53 9.14
CA TYR A 203 -8.61 -14.49 10.21
C TYR A 203 -9.48 -13.89 11.32
N GLU A 204 -9.15 -12.70 11.81
CA GLU A 204 -9.90 -12.05 12.90
C GLU A 204 -11.32 -11.64 12.49
N SER A 205 -11.60 -11.50 11.19
CA SER A 205 -12.92 -11.13 10.66
C SER A 205 -13.74 -12.34 10.18
N ASP A 206 -13.32 -13.56 10.42
CA ASP A 206 -13.88 -14.77 9.80
C ASP A 206 -14.01 -14.63 8.28
N GLY A 207 -13.05 -13.93 7.69
CA GLY A 207 -13.02 -13.57 6.28
C GLY A 207 -12.51 -14.68 5.39
N TYR A 208 -12.17 -14.31 4.14
CA TYR A 208 -11.77 -15.26 3.13
C TYR A 208 -10.68 -14.71 2.22
N SER A 209 -9.96 -15.59 1.55
CA SER A 209 -9.05 -15.21 0.47
C SER A 209 -9.18 -16.17 -0.70
N GLU A 210 -9.28 -15.62 -1.91
CA GLU A 210 -9.44 -16.39 -3.14
C GLU A 210 -8.60 -15.79 -4.27
N THR A 211 -8.43 -16.58 -5.31
CA THR A 211 -7.75 -16.18 -6.54
C THR A 211 -8.73 -16.04 -7.70
N VAL A 212 -8.34 -15.21 -8.66
CA VAL A 212 -8.99 -15.07 -9.96
C VAL A 212 -7.95 -15.26 -11.06
N SER A 213 -8.30 -15.85 -12.15
CA SER A 213 -7.43 -16.00 -13.32
C SER A 213 -7.28 -14.69 -14.08
N ASP A 214 -6.23 -14.58 -14.90
CA ASP A 214 -6.07 -13.43 -15.80
C ASP A 214 -7.15 -13.36 -16.90
N GLU A 215 -7.88 -14.45 -17.14
CA GLU A 215 -9.03 -14.47 -18.06
C GLU A 215 -10.30 -13.90 -17.42
N GLU A 216 -10.41 -13.95 -16.08
CA GLU A 216 -11.52 -13.40 -15.31
C GLU A 216 -11.31 -11.91 -14.95
N ILE A 217 -10.06 -11.43 -15.02
CA ILE A 217 -9.68 -10.03 -14.78
C ILE A 217 -9.92 -9.18 -16.04
#